data_b408c1698380d5fcfe2cad0f872a8f16
#
_entry.id   b408c1698380d5fcfe2cad0f872a8f16
#
_cell.length_a   1.000
_cell.length_b   1.000
_cell.length_c   1.000
_cell.angle_alpha   90.00
_cell.angle_beta   90.00
_cell.angle_gamma   90.00
#
_symmetry.space_group_name_H-M   'P 1'
#
loop_
_entity.id
_entity.type
_entity.pdbx_description
1 polymer ?
#
loop_
_entity_poly.entity_id
_entity_poly.type
_entity_poly.pdbx_seq_one_letter_code
_entity_poly.pdbx_strand_id
1 'polypeptide(L)'
;SGQDELLKKRHSRQGVTDYFYDTTGRITACRNEAYLDSWQYDAAANLLDRRQGETAQAGAGSVVPFNRITSYRGLHYRYDEYGRVVEKRGRNGTQHYRWDAEHRLTEVAVIRGSTVRRYGYVYDAPGRRVEKHELDAEGKPYNRTTFLWDGMRLAQECRLGRSSSLYIYSDQGSHEPLARVDRAAPGEADEVLYYHTDVNGAPEEMTDGGGNIVWEAGYQVWGNLTHEKETRPVQQNLRFQGQYLDRETGLHYNLYRFYDPDIGKFISGDP
;
A
#
# COMPACT_ATOMS: atom_id res chain seq x y z
N SER A 1 3.16 -5.34 28.83
CA SER A 1 2.25 -6.46 28.67
C SER A 1 3.01 -7.63 28.07
N GLY A 2 2.65 -8.87 28.35
CA GLY A 2 3.38 -10.06 27.87
C GLY A 2 3.05 -10.44 26.42
N GLN A 3 2.62 -9.49 25.61
CA GLN A 3 2.38 -9.63 24.18
C GLN A 3 3.33 -8.65 23.48
N ASP A 4 3.89 -9.03 22.33
CA ASP A 4 4.86 -8.23 21.55
C ASP A 4 4.20 -7.01 20.88
N GLU A 5 3.52 -6.17 21.69
CA GLU A 5 2.81 -4.97 21.23
C GLU A 5 3.74 -3.76 21.27
N LEU A 6 3.85 -3.05 20.16
CA LEU A 6 4.57 -1.78 20.09
C LEU A 6 3.78 -0.66 20.79
N LEU A 7 4.12 -0.34 22.04
CA LEU A 7 3.42 0.69 22.81
C LEU A 7 3.83 2.11 22.44
N LYS A 8 5.07 2.29 21.99
CA LYS A 8 5.62 3.62 21.70
C LYS A 8 6.73 3.57 20.66
N LYS A 9 6.67 4.49 19.71
CA LYS A 9 7.72 4.76 18.73
C LYS A 9 8.27 6.17 18.95
N ARG A 10 9.59 6.32 18.91
CA ARG A 10 10.25 7.63 18.90
C ARG A 10 11.04 7.78 17.60
N HIS A 11 10.78 8.85 16.89
CA HIS A 11 11.49 9.21 15.69
C HIS A 11 12.09 10.60 15.86
N SER A 12 13.36 10.79 15.49
CA SER A 12 14.10 12.06 15.72
C SER A 12 13.43 13.28 15.09
N ARG A 13 12.70 13.09 13.99
CA ARG A 13 12.05 14.17 13.23
C ARG A 13 10.52 14.14 13.25
N GLN A 14 9.92 12.96 13.45
CA GLN A 14 8.46 12.79 13.48
C GLN A 14 7.88 12.79 14.90
N GLY A 15 8.74 12.90 15.93
CA GLY A 15 8.32 12.94 17.31
C GLY A 15 7.97 11.56 17.90
N VAL A 16 7.08 11.57 18.87
CA VAL A 16 6.67 10.39 19.62
C VAL A 16 5.27 9.98 19.21
N THR A 17 5.09 8.70 18.93
CA THR A 17 3.77 8.09 18.69
C THR A 17 3.50 7.02 19.73
N ASP A 18 2.38 7.16 20.45
CA ASP A 18 1.86 6.16 21.39
C ASP A 18 0.79 5.33 20.71
N TYR A 19 0.78 4.02 20.99
CA TYR A 19 -0.17 3.05 20.43
C TYR A 19 -0.99 2.41 21.56
N PHE A 20 -2.28 2.20 21.33
CA PHE A 20 -3.23 1.67 22.28
C PHE A 20 -3.91 0.44 21.69
N TYR A 21 -4.12 -0.58 22.51
CA TYR A 21 -4.66 -1.88 22.10
C TYR A 21 -5.86 -2.25 22.95
N ASP A 22 -6.75 -3.10 22.41
CA ASP A 22 -7.78 -3.75 23.20
C ASP A 22 -7.24 -5.01 23.91
N THR A 23 -8.06 -5.67 24.68
CA THR A 23 -7.69 -6.88 25.43
C THR A 23 -7.36 -8.07 24.55
N THR A 24 -7.65 -8.00 23.24
CA THR A 24 -7.33 -9.05 22.25
C THR A 24 -6.10 -8.71 21.42
N GLY A 25 -5.38 -7.59 21.72
CA GLY A 25 -4.19 -7.17 21.04
C GLY A 25 -4.44 -6.41 19.72
N ARG A 26 -5.70 -5.97 19.45
CA ARG A 26 -5.99 -5.15 18.27
C ARG A 26 -5.74 -3.69 18.59
N ILE A 27 -5.09 -2.97 17.66
CA ILE A 27 -4.82 -1.54 17.83
C ILE A 27 -6.13 -0.75 17.80
N THR A 28 -6.39 0.03 18.85
CA THR A 28 -7.62 0.83 18.99
C THR A 28 -7.40 2.31 18.78
N ALA A 29 -6.18 2.78 18.99
CA ALA A 29 -5.80 4.17 18.72
C ALA A 29 -4.31 4.30 18.50
N CYS A 30 -3.91 5.38 17.82
CA CYS A 30 -2.57 5.91 17.88
C CYS A 30 -2.62 7.43 18.07
N ARG A 31 -1.66 7.96 18.80
CA ARG A 31 -1.56 9.38 19.10
C ARG A 31 -0.14 9.87 18.95
N ASN A 32 0.02 10.94 18.21
CA ASN A 32 1.24 11.72 18.20
C ASN A 32 0.91 13.21 18.35
N GLU A 33 1.89 14.10 18.35
CA GLU A 33 1.65 15.55 18.52
C GLU A 33 0.75 16.16 17.44
N ALA A 34 0.77 15.60 16.23
CA ALA A 34 0.04 16.13 15.08
C ALA A 34 -1.37 15.53 14.91
N TYR A 35 -1.62 14.33 15.42
CA TYR A 35 -2.88 13.63 15.20
C TYR A 35 -3.22 12.61 16.29
N LEU A 36 -4.52 12.36 16.43
CA LEU A 36 -5.10 11.22 17.12
C LEU A 36 -5.98 10.46 16.13
N ASP A 37 -5.71 9.19 15.91
CA ASP A 37 -6.58 8.31 15.14
C ASP A 37 -7.07 7.14 16.01
N SER A 38 -8.28 6.66 15.75
CA SER A 38 -8.91 5.59 16.55
C SER A 38 -9.74 4.66 15.69
N TRP A 39 -9.79 3.40 16.11
CA TRP A 39 -10.49 2.32 15.40
C TRP A 39 -11.38 1.51 16.34
N GLN A 40 -12.49 1.10 15.82
CA GLN A 40 -13.40 0.16 16.46
C GLN A 40 -13.59 -1.05 15.54
N TYR A 41 -13.84 -2.19 16.13
CA TYR A 41 -13.94 -3.46 15.42
C TYR A 41 -15.24 -4.16 15.78
N ASP A 42 -15.77 -4.94 14.83
CA ASP A 42 -16.79 -5.96 15.15
C ASP A 42 -16.11 -7.22 15.73
N ALA A 43 -16.94 -8.22 16.07
CA ALA A 43 -16.45 -9.49 16.62
C ALA A 43 -15.55 -10.27 15.64
N ALA A 44 -15.67 -10.03 14.34
CA ALA A 44 -14.85 -10.63 13.28
C ALA A 44 -13.63 -9.78 12.90
N ALA A 45 -13.26 -8.78 13.75
CA ALA A 45 -12.16 -7.86 13.55
C ALA A 45 -12.28 -6.96 12.29
N ASN A 46 -13.47 -6.74 11.78
CA ASN A 46 -13.69 -5.74 10.72
C ASN A 46 -13.71 -4.34 11.31
N LEU A 47 -13.08 -3.39 10.62
CA LEU A 47 -13.17 -1.97 10.96
C LEU A 47 -14.62 -1.48 10.85
N LEU A 48 -15.06 -0.77 11.87
CA LEU A 48 -16.39 -0.15 11.94
C LEU A 48 -16.29 1.35 11.66
N ASP A 49 -17.18 1.86 10.81
CA ASP A 49 -17.30 3.30 10.53
C ASP A 49 -18.05 4.00 11.66
N ARG A 50 -17.34 4.20 12.78
CA ARG A 50 -17.87 4.86 13.98
C ARG A 50 -16.88 5.89 14.50
N ARG A 51 -17.42 6.99 15.00
CA ARG A 51 -16.64 7.99 15.72
C ARG A 51 -16.43 7.57 17.18
N GLN A 52 -15.32 8.00 17.76
CA GLN A 52 -15.07 7.81 19.19
C GLN A 52 -16.23 8.42 20.02
N GLY A 53 -16.86 7.63 20.88
CA GLY A 53 -18.00 8.06 21.70
C GLY A 53 -19.38 7.63 21.18
N GLU A 54 -19.50 7.14 19.95
CA GLU A 54 -20.73 6.53 19.48
C GLU A 54 -20.89 5.12 20.07
N THR A 55 -21.82 4.97 21.02
CA THR A 55 -22.16 3.65 21.56
C THR A 55 -22.87 2.81 20.50
N ALA A 56 -22.55 1.52 20.44
CA ALA A 56 -23.33 0.57 19.66
C ALA A 56 -24.77 0.60 20.16
N GLN A 57 -25.72 1.02 19.33
CA GLN A 57 -27.12 0.73 19.62
C GLN A 57 -27.25 -0.79 19.65
N ALA A 58 -27.61 -1.32 20.82
CA ALA A 58 -27.88 -2.74 20.96
C ALA A 58 -29.00 -3.11 19.98
N GLY A 59 -28.70 -3.93 18.97
CA GLY A 59 -29.66 -4.39 17.97
C GLY A 59 -29.42 -3.87 16.53
N ALA A 60 -28.71 -2.79 16.30
CA ALA A 60 -28.26 -2.46 14.94
C ALA A 60 -27.06 -3.36 14.63
N GLY A 61 -27.27 -4.40 13.87
CA GLY A 61 -26.26 -5.38 13.51
C GLY A 61 -25.07 -4.72 12.84
N SER A 62 -24.04 -4.41 13.61
CA SER A 62 -22.78 -3.85 13.14
C SER A 62 -21.80 -4.93 12.68
N VAL A 63 -22.32 -6.08 12.32
CA VAL A 63 -21.53 -7.14 11.69
C VAL A 63 -21.39 -6.75 10.22
N VAL A 64 -20.17 -6.56 9.78
CA VAL A 64 -19.86 -6.38 8.36
C VAL A 64 -20.22 -7.67 7.63
N PRO A 65 -21.26 -7.71 6.79
CA PRO A 65 -21.72 -8.93 6.17
C PRO A 65 -20.58 -9.57 5.35
N PHE A 66 -20.35 -10.87 5.55
CA PHE A 66 -19.33 -11.64 4.84
C PHE A 66 -17.91 -11.04 4.91
N ASN A 67 -17.59 -10.27 5.97
CA ASN A 67 -16.34 -9.52 6.12
C ASN A 67 -16.06 -8.51 4.98
N ARG A 68 -17.10 -8.04 4.28
CA ARG A 68 -17.01 -7.09 3.16
C ARG A 68 -17.41 -5.70 3.62
N ILE A 69 -16.45 -4.83 3.84
CA ILE A 69 -16.70 -3.42 4.21
C ILE A 69 -17.30 -2.70 3.01
N THR A 70 -18.57 -2.29 3.11
CA THR A 70 -19.27 -1.55 2.05
C THR A 70 -19.17 -0.05 2.20
N SER A 71 -18.89 0.44 3.42
CA SER A 71 -18.69 1.86 3.72
C SER A 71 -17.70 2.02 4.87
N TYR A 72 -16.77 2.97 4.74
CA TYR A 72 -15.80 3.32 5.78
C TYR A 72 -15.26 4.74 5.56
N ARG A 73 -15.44 5.64 6.53
CA ARG A 73 -14.91 7.02 6.52
C ARG A 73 -15.18 7.78 5.21
N GLY A 74 -16.38 7.62 4.66
CA GLY A 74 -16.80 8.27 3.42
C GLY A 74 -16.32 7.58 2.13
N LEU A 75 -15.68 6.45 2.25
CA LEU A 75 -15.43 5.54 1.14
C LEU A 75 -16.54 4.52 1.02
N HIS A 76 -16.91 4.15 -0.20
CA HIS A 76 -17.92 3.16 -0.51
C HIS A 76 -17.34 2.11 -1.43
N TYR A 77 -17.63 0.83 -1.13
CA TYR A 77 -17.12 -0.33 -1.85
C TYR A 77 -18.27 -1.18 -2.38
N ARG A 78 -18.14 -1.64 -3.61
CA ARG A 78 -18.99 -2.68 -4.20
C ARG A 78 -18.16 -3.90 -4.50
N TYR A 79 -18.78 -5.06 -4.31
CA TYR A 79 -18.16 -6.36 -4.52
C TYR A 79 -18.91 -7.14 -5.58
N ASP A 80 -18.23 -8.02 -6.28
CA ASP A 80 -18.84 -9.04 -7.12
C ASP A 80 -19.28 -10.27 -6.31
N GLU A 81 -19.83 -11.25 -7.01
CA GLU A 81 -20.29 -12.52 -6.40
C GLU A 81 -19.16 -13.31 -5.75
N TYR A 82 -17.92 -13.17 -6.22
CA TYR A 82 -16.73 -13.81 -5.68
C TYR A 82 -16.11 -13.05 -4.49
N GLY A 83 -16.65 -11.89 -4.12
CA GLY A 83 -16.15 -11.10 -3.01
C GLY A 83 -14.96 -10.20 -3.34
N ARG A 84 -14.69 -9.97 -4.61
CA ARG A 84 -13.67 -9.04 -5.08
C ARG A 84 -14.26 -7.64 -5.21
N VAL A 85 -13.50 -6.63 -4.81
CA VAL A 85 -13.93 -5.23 -5.01
C VAL A 85 -13.98 -4.93 -6.50
N VAL A 86 -15.11 -4.44 -6.98
CA VAL A 86 -15.31 -3.98 -8.37
C VAL A 86 -15.44 -2.47 -8.47
N GLU A 87 -15.72 -1.78 -7.37
CA GLU A 87 -15.76 -0.32 -7.31
C GLU A 87 -15.35 0.17 -5.92
N LYS A 88 -14.52 1.22 -5.90
CA LYS A 88 -14.22 2.04 -4.73
C LYS A 88 -14.55 3.49 -5.08
N ARG A 89 -15.44 4.12 -4.30
CA ARG A 89 -15.85 5.50 -4.50
C ARG A 89 -15.60 6.31 -3.23
N GLY A 90 -15.02 7.48 -3.39
CA GLY A 90 -14.80 8.44 -2.33
C GLY A 90 -14.82 9.87 -2.83
N ARG A 91 -14.48 10.80 -1.96
CA ARG A 91 -14.44 12.23 -2.28
C ARG A 91 -13.50 12.56 -3.45
N ASN A 92 -12.42 11.82 -3.59
CA ASN A 92 -11.36 12.07 -4.58
C ASN A 92 -11.60 11.36 -5.93
N GLY A 93 -12.78 10.73 -6.12
CA GLY A 93 -13.14 10.05 -7.35
C GLY A 93 -13.62 8.62 -7.15
N THR A 94 -13.72 7.93 -8.27
CA THR A 94 -14.18 6.54 -8.33
C THR A 94 -13.12 5.68 -9.02
N GLN A 95 -12.92 4.47 -8.54
CA GLN A 95 -12.06 3.47 -9.15
C GLN A 95 -12.93 2.26 -9.50
N HIS A 96 -12.79 1.73 -10.72
CA HIS A 96 -13.44 0.50 -11.16
C HIS A 96 -12.37 -0.55 -11.44
N TYR A 97 -12.59 -1.76 -10.96
CA TYR A 97 -11.65 -2.88 -11.00
C TYR A 97 -12.18 -4.00 -11.87
N ARG A 98 -11.34 -4.55 -12.74
CA ARG A 98 -11.64 -5.72 -13.58
C ARG A 98 -10.73 -6.87 -13.23
N TRP A 99 -11.32 -8.04 -13.10
CA TRP A 99 -10.66 -9.25 -12.68
C TRP A 99 -10.77 -10.33 -13.75
N ASP A 100 -9.74 -11.14 -13.89
CA ASP A 100 -9.81 -12.36 -14.72
C ASP A 100 -10.44 -13.54 -13.96
N ALA A 101 -10.51 -14.69 -14.64
CA ALA A 101 -11.05 -15.92 -14.07
C ALA A 101 -10.17 -16.53 -12.97
N GLU A 102 -8.90 -16.14 -12.89
CA GLU A 102 -7.94 -16.56 -11.87
C GLU A 102 -7.87 -15.57 -10.70
N HIS A 103 -8.87 -14.68 -10.57
CA HIS A 103 -8.98 -13.65 -9.53
C HIS A 103 -7.85 -12.63 -9.52
N ARG A 104 -7.12 -12.45 -10.64
CA ARG A 104 -6.08 -11.43 -10.76
C ARG A 104 -6.69 -10.12 -11.30
N LEU A 105 -6.25 -9.00 -10.74
CA LEU A 105 -6.67 -7.66 -11.19
C LEU A 105 -6.02 -7.34 -12.53
N THR A 106 -6.80 -7.23 -13.59
CA THR A 106 -6.28 -7.01 -14.96
C THR A 106 -6.33 -5.56 -15.40
N GLU A 107 -7.30 -4.78 -14.92
CA GLU A 107 -7.45 -3.37 -15.28
C GLU A 107 -8.06 -2.58 -14.12
N VAL A 108 -7.63 -1.33 -13.98
CA VAL A 108 -8.28 -0.33 -13.13
C VAL A 108 -8.56 0.92 -13.93
N ALA A 109 -9.81 1.42 -13.86
CA ALA A 109 -10.17 2.74 -14.33
C ALA A 109 -10.29 3.71 -13.14
N VAL A 110 -9.52 4.79 -13.15
CA VAL A 110 -9.54 5.86 -12.13
C VAL A 110 -10.21 7.08 -12.71
N ILE A 111 -11.34 7.48 -12.10
CA ILE A 111 -12.18 8.60 -12.53
C ILE A 111 -12.06 9.73 -11.51
N ARG A 112 -11.59 10.89 -11.95
CA ARG A 112 -11.49 12.12 -11.14
C ARG A 112 -12.10 13.29 -11.90
N GLY A 113 -13.30 13.71 -11.48
CA GLY A 113 -14.09 14.68 -12.26
C GLY A 113 -14.40 14.16 -13.66
N SER A 114 -14.00 14.88 -14.70
CA SER A 114 -14.15 14.47 -16.10
C SER A 114 -12.99 13.63 -16.64
N THR A 115 -11.93 13.46 -15.86
CA THR A 115 -10.74 12.71 -16.29
C THR A 115 -10.88 11.23 -15.96
N VAL A 116 -10.68 10.38 -16.97
CA VAL A 116 -10.60 8.93 -16.83
C VAL A 116 -9.20 8.48 -17.23
N ARG A 117 -8.51 7.78 -16.34
CA ARG A 117 -7.25 7.11 -16.64
C ARG A 117 -7.42 5.61 -16.43
N ARG A 118 -6.85 4.81 -17.31
CA ARG A 118 -6.94 3.36 -17.27
C ARG A 118 -5.54 2.77 -17.16
N TYR A 119 -5.42 1.74 -16.32
CA TYR A 119 -4.18 1.05 -16.05
C TYR A 119 -4.38 -0.45 -16.24
N GLY A 120 -3.44 -1.12 -16.88
CA GLY A 120 -3.45 -2.55 -17.11
C GLY A 120 -2.30 -3.25 -16.40
N TYR A 121 -2.49 -4.54 -16.07
CA TYR A 121 -1.53 -5.38 -15.38
C TYR A 121 -1.32 -6.69 -16.13
N VAL A 122 -0.08 -7.16 -16.17
CA VAL A 122 0.30 -8.44 -16.78
C VAL A 122 0.97 -9.30 -15.72
N TYR A 123 0.65 -10.59 -15.74
CA TYR A 123 1.14 -11.57 -14.76
C TYR A 123 1.89 -12.70 -15.46
N ASP A 124 2.87 -13.27 -14.76
CA ASP A 124 3.54 -14.51 -15.19
C ASP A 124 2.71 -15.75 -14.85
N ALA A 125 3.19 -16.92 -15.24
CA ALA A 125 2.51 -18.19 -15.00
C ALA A 125 2.28 -18.50 -13.50
N PRO A 126 3.23 -18.19 -12.58
CA PRO A 126 2.98 -18.30 -11.15
C PRO A 126 2.02 -17.23 -10.57
N GLY A 127 1.57 -16.23 -11.34
CA GLY A 127 0.63 -15.19 -10.90
C GLY A 127 1.29 -13.92 -10.33
N ARG A 128 2.63 -13.76 -10.46
CA ARG A 128 3.32 -12.54 -10.05
C ARG A 128 3.17 -11.48 -11.13
N ARG A 129 2.91 -10.22 -10.73
CA ARG A 129 2.80 -9.11 -11.67
C ARG A 129 4.16 -8.80 -12.30
N VAL A 130 4.27 -8.94 -13.61
CA VAL A 130 5.50 -8.66 -14.38
C VAL A 130 5.45 -7.34 -15.13
N GLU A 131 4.28 -6.75 -15.30
CA GLU A 131 4.15 -5.44 -15.95
C GLU A 131 2.94 -4.67 -15.40
N LYS A 132 3.07 -3.35 -15.31
CA LYS A 132 1.95 -2.41 -15.26
C LYS A 132 2.14 -1.34 -16.32
N HIS A 133 1.04 -0.81 -16.85
CA HIS A 133 1.04 0.21 -17.89
C HIS A 133 -0.22 1.07 -17.83
N GLU A 134 -0.15 2.24 -18.45
CA GLU A 134 -1.34 3.01 -18.78
C GLU A 134 -1.96 2.53 -20.09
N LEU A 135 -3.26 2.72 -20.24
CA LEU A 135 -4.01 2.43 -21.46
C LEU A 135 -4.51 3.74 -22.07
N ASP A 136 -4.28 3.94 -23.37
CA ASP A 136 -4.86 5.06 -24.12
C ASP A 136 -6.36 4.86 -24.39
N ALA A 137 -6.96 5.76 -25.14
CA ALA A 137 -8.39 5.72 -25.45
C ALA A 137 -8.79 4.44 -26.24
N GLU A 138 -7.88 3.94 -27.07
CA GLU A 138 -8.03 2.74 -27.88
C GLU A 138 -7.70 1.45 -27.11
N GLY A 139 -7.23 1.58 -25.85
CA GLY A 139 -6.82 0.46 -25.00
C GLY A 139 -5.40 -0.04 -25.27
N LYS A 140 -4.57 0.75 -25.98
CA LYS A 140 -3.19 0.40 -26.26
C LYS A 140 -2.29 0.77 -25.06
N PRO A 141 -1.42 -0.16 -24.60
CA PRO A 141 -0.55 0.08 -23.46
C PRO A 141 0.60 1.03 -23.78
N TYR A 142 0.86 1.97 -22.86
CA TYR A 142 1.99 2.89 -22.87
C TYR A 142 2.48 3.13 -21.42
N ASN A 143 3.53 3.90 -21.18
CA ASN A 143 4.14 4.13 -19.84
C ASN A 143 4.37 2.85 -19.06
N ARG A 144 5.00 1.87 -19.70
CA ARG A 144 5.20 0.55 -19.13
C ARG A 144 6.28 0.54 -18.03
N THR A 145 5.97 -0.14 -16.94
CA THR A 145 6.91 -0.54 -15.90
C THR A 145 6.92 -2.04 -15.81
N THR A 146 8.07 -2.66 -15.97
CA THR A 146 8.25 -4.10 -15.84
C THR A 146 8.89 -4.45 -14.50
N PHE A 147 8.58 -5.64 -13.98
CA PHE A 147 9.02 -6.14 -12.69
C PHE A 147 9.73 -7.47 -12.85
N LEU A 148 10.90 -7.60 -12.24
CA LEU A 148 11.65 -8.84 -12.14
C LEU A 148 11.58 -9.34 -10.69
N TRP A 149 11.33 -10.61 -10.52
CA TRP A 149 11.15 -11.26 -9.22
C TRP A 149 12.26 -12.27 -8.94
N ASP A 150 12.79 -12.23 -7.72
CA ASP A 150 13.60 -13.29 -7.13
C ASP A 150 12.73 -14.09 -6.16
N GLY A 151 12.22 -15.23 -6.62
CA GLY A 151 11.20 -15.97 -5.88
C GLY A 151 9.93 -15.11 -5.69
N MET A 152 9.64 -14.75 -4.44
CA MET A 152 8.50 -13.91 -4.06
C MET A 152 8.88 -12.46 -3.79
N ARG A 153 10.15 -12.08 -3.96
CA ARG A 153 10.64 -10.71 -3.74
C ARG A 153 10.77 -9.95 -5.04
N LEU A 154 10.40 -8.69 -5.01
CA LEU A 154 10.67 -7.78 -6.11
C LEU A 154 12.17 -7.50 -6.18
N ALA A 155 12.85 -8.01 -7.21
CA ALA A 155 14.28 -7.80 -7.41
C ALA A 155 14.55 -6.50 -8.17
N GLN A 156 13.75 -6.18 -9.19
CA GLN A 156 13.98 -5.01 -10.01
C GLN A 156 12.68 -4.47 -10.59
N GLU A 157 12.60 -3.15 -10.75
CA GLU A 157 11.63 -2.49 -11.61
C GLU A 157 12.36 -1.71 -12.71
N CYS A 158 11.77 -1.71 -13.92
CA CYS A 158 12.28 -0.96 -15.06
C CYS A 158 11.14 -0.17 -15.69
N ARG A 159 11.30 1.15 -15.80
CA ARG A 159 10.44 2.00 -16.63
C ARG A 159 11.02 2.03 -18.02
N LEU A 160 10.32 1.40 -18.94
CA LEU A 160 10.81 1.17 -20.29
C LEU A 160 11.32 2.46 -20.96
N GLY A 161 12.60 2.44 -21.37
CA GLY A 161 13.27 3.59 -21.99
C GLY A 161 13.59 4.76 -21.03
N ARG A 162 13.45 4.57 -19.72
CA ARG A 162 13.70 5.62 -18.70
C ARG A 162 14.66 5.12 -17.63
N SER A 163 14.16 4.68 -16.50
CA SER A 163 14.94 4.36 -15.31
C SER A 163 14.79 2.91 -14.89
N SER A 164 15.73 2.42 -14.12
CA SER A 164 15.62 1.12 -13.44
C SER A 164 16.06 1.23 -11.99
N SER A 165 15.47 0.39 -11.14
CA SER A 165 15.82 0.28 -9.73
C SER A 165 15.99 -1.19 -9.39
N LEU A 166 17.19 -1.58 -8.90
CA LEU A 166 17.49 -2.91 -8.39
C LEU A 166 17.43 -2.88 -6.87
N TYR A 167 16.67 -3.78 -6.25
CA TYR A 167 16.46 -3.84 -4.81
C TYR A 167 17.38 -4.87 -4.15
N ILE A 168 17.98 -4.48 -3.05
CA ILE A 168 18.86 -5.32 -2.22
C ILE A 168 18.20 -5.44 -0.85
N TYR A 169 18.05 -6.66 -0.36
CA TYR A 169 17.40 -6.97 0.90
C TYR A 169 18.42 -7.39 1.95
N SER A 170 18.06 -7.32 3.23
CA SER A 170 18.94 -7.60 4.36
C SER A 170 19.42 -9.06 4.40
N ASP A 171 18.58 -10.01 3.98
CA ASP A 171 18.93 -11.43 3.84
C ASP A 171 18.05 -12.14 2.80
N GLN A 172 18.32 -13.45 2.56
CA GLN A 172 17.63 -14.25 1.55
C GLN A 172 16.13 -14.45 1.82
N GLY A 173 15.70 -14.46 3.07
CA GLY A 173 14.32 -14.68 3.48
C GLY A 173 13.55 -13.39 3.78
N SER A 174 14.25 -12.27 3.85
CA SER A 174 13.69 -10.98 4.25
C SER A 174 13.02 -10.25 3.10
N HIS A 175 11.96 -9.51 3.42
CA HIS A 175 11.37 -8.48 2.57
C HIS A 175 11.77 -7.05 3.03
N GLU A 176 12.69 -6.96 4.00
CA GLU A 176 13.21 -5.68 4.48
C GLU A 176 14.27 -5.17 3.50
N PRO A 177 14.03 -4.04 2.81
CA PRO A 177 14.97 -3.48 1.88
C PRO A 177 16.16 -2.85 2.62
N LEU A 178 17.37 -3.18 2.19
CA LEU A 178 18.61 -2.60 2.69
C LEU A 178 19.09 -1.44 1.83
N ALA A 179 19.08 -1.65 0.52
CA ALA A 179 19.55 -0.65 -0.44
C ALA A 179 18.82 -0.80 -1.77
N ARG A 180 18.94 0.24 -2.59
CA ARG A 180 18.48 0.28 -3.97
C ARG A 180 19.57 0.83 -4.87
N VAL A 181 19.78 0.21 -6.02
CA VAL A 181 20.67 0.72 -7.06
C VAL A 181 19.81 1.31 -8.17
N ASP A 182 19.85 2.62 -8.32
CA ASP A 182 19.09 3.35 -9.32
C ASP A 182 19.96 3.70 -10.51
N ARG A 183 19.41 3.56 -11.71
CA ARG A 183 19.94 4.10 -12.97
C ARG A 183 18.87 5.02 -13.56
N ALA A 184 19.18 6.31 -13.67
CA ALA A 184 18.21 7.32 -14.10
C ALA A 184 17.82 7.19 -15.58
N ALA A 185 18.80 6.77 -16.43
CA ALA A 185 18.56 6.48 -17.85
C ALA A 185 19.55 5.42 -18.36
N PRO A 186 19.25 4.75 -19.49
CA PRO A 186 20.22 3.82 -20.11
C PRO A 186 21.56 4.50 -20.38
N GLY A 187 22.66 3.90 -19.88
CA GLY A 187 24.02 4.44 -20.03
C GLY A 187 24.46 5.44 -18.97
N GLU A 188 23.56 5.88 -18.09
CA GLU A 188 23.90 6.69 -16.92
C GLU A 188 24.57 5.86 -15.82
N ALA A 189 25.31 6.52 -14.94
CA ALA A 189 25.96 5.88 -13.80
C ALA A 189 24.90 5.40 -12.79
N ASP A 190 25.23 4.27 -12.15
CA ASP A 190 24.42 3.74 -11.06
C ASP A 190 24.60 4.58 -9.79
N GLU A 191 23.51 4.77 -9.08
CA GLU A 191 23.48 5.42 -7.77
C GLU A 191 22.95 4.45 -6.72
N VAL A 192 23.63 4.36 -5.58
CA VAL A 192 23.21 3.52 -4.46
C VAL A 192 22.49 4.40 -3.43
N LEU A 193 21.27 4.00 -3.09
CA LEU A 193 20.44 4.60 -2.04
C LEU A 193 20.19 3.58 -0.94
N TYR A 194 20.30 4.00 0.31
CA TYR A 194 20.17 3.13 1.48
C TYR A 194 18.83 3.34 2.16
N TYR A 195 18.15 2.26 2.50
CA TYR A 195 16.89 2.29 3.23
C TYR A 195 17.12 2.34 4.73
N HIS A 196 16.27 3.10 5.42
CA HIS A 196 16.09 3.08 6.85
C HIS A 196 14.63 2.72 7.11
N THR A 197 14.43 1.57 7.77
CA THR A 197 13.11 0.98 7.97
C THR A 197 12.67 1.12 9.43
N ASP A 198 11.38 1.02 9.67
CA ASP A 198 10.86 0.83 11.02
C ASP A 198 11.05 -0.62 11.49
N VAL A 199 10.64 -0.92 12.73
CA VAL A 199 10.77 -2.26 13.35
C VAL A 199 10.01 -3.36 12.59
N ASN A 200 9.12 -3.01 11.68
CA ASN A 200 8.36 -3.93 10.85
C ASN A 200 8.91 -4.03 9.42
N GLY A 201 10.02 -3.35 9.11
CA GLY A 201 10.61 -3.34 7.78
C GLY A 201 9.95 -2.38 6.78
N ALA A 202 9.07 -1.49 7.21
CA ALA A 202 8.53 -0.45 6.33
C ALA A 202 9.56 0.68 6.14
N PRO A 203 9.89 1.06 4.89
CA PRO A 203 10.82 2.16 4.62
C PRO A 203 10.30 3.50 5.15
N GLU A 204 11.09 4.21 5.96
CA GLU A 204 10.75 5.54 6.47
C GLU A 204 11.65 6.64 5.91
N GLU A 205 12.90 6.31 5.62
CA GLU A 205 13.86 7.24 5.01
C GLU A 205 14.73 6.52 3.99
N MET A 206 15.26 7.29 3.05
CA MET A 206 16.36 6.85 2.17
C MET A 206 17.46 7.90 2.18
N THR A 207 18.72 7.43 2.23
CA THR A 207 19.90 8.28 2.13
C THR A 207 20.73 7.96 0.89
N ASP A 208 21.44 8.95 0.38
CA ASP A 208 22.50 8.77 -0.61
C ASP A 208 23.81 8.26 0.04
N GLY A 209 24.85 8.03 -0.77
CA GLY A 209 26.16 7.60 -0.28
C GLY A 209 26.91 8.65 0.57
N GLY A 210 26.47 9.89 0.60
CA GLY A 210 26.94 10.96 1.47
C GLY A 210 26.18 11.05 2.81
N GLY A 211 25.16 10.21 3.02
CA GLY A 211 24.32 10.24 4.20
C GLY A 211 23.23 11.31 4.15
N ASN A 212 22.99 11.97 3.01
CA ASN A 212 21.94 12.96 2.87
C ASN A 212 20.61 12.26 2.65
N ILE A 213 19.56 12.71 3.36
CA ILE A 213 18.21 12.16 3.16
C ILE A 213 17.68 12.65 1.82
N VAL A 214 17.33 11.69 0.96
CA VAL A 214 16.76 11.96 -0.38
C VAL A 214 15.26 11.72 -0.45
N TRP A 215 14.74 10.89 0.45
CA TRP A 215 13.32 10.58 0.57
C TRP A 215 12.96 10.28 2.03
N GLU A 216 11.78 10.71 2.47
CA GLU A 216 11.22 10.38 3.78
C GLU A 216 9.71 10.22 3.69
N ALA A 217 9.14 9.35 4.52
CA ALA A 217 7.70 9.16 4.64
C ALA A 217 7.29 8.83 6.08
N GLY A 218 6.07 9.17 6.41
CA GLY A 218 5.39 8.69 7.61
C GLY A 218 4.12 7.95 7.24
N TYR A 219 3.71 7.02 8.10
CA TYR A 219 2.57 6.15 7.84
C TYR A 219 1.54 6.22 8.96
N GLN A 220 0.29 6.11 8.57
CA GLN A 220 -0.78 5.68 9.46
C GLN A 220 -0.66 4.18 9.74
N VAL A 221 -1.35 3.70 10.75
CA VAL A 221 -1.28 2.31 11.21
C VAL A 221 -1.52 1.27 10.09
N TRP A 222 -2.41 1.56 9.15
CA TRP A 222 -2.75 0.66 8.05
C TRP A 222 -1.92 0.90 6.78
N GLY A 223 -0.87 1.73 6.86
CA GLY A 223 0.07 1.93 5.76
C GLY A 223 -0.24 3.11 4.84
N ASN A 224 -1.32 3.86 5.07
CA ASN A 224 -1.54 5.13 4.38
C ASN A 224 -0.43 6.13 4.74
N LEU A 225 0.01 6.91 3.76
CA LEU A 225 0.98 7.97 3.98
C LEU A 225 0.35 9.12 4.80
N THR A 226 1.02 9.53 5.87
CA THR A 226 0.73 10.81 6.54
C THR A 226 1.44 11.96 5.85
N HIS A 227 2.64 11.70 5.37
CA HIS A 227 3.42 12.59 4.52
C HIS A 227 4.43 11.78 3.70
N GLU A 228 4.85 12.35 2.60
CA GLU A 228 5.96 11.87 1.78
C GLU A 228 6.72 13.10 1.28
N LYS A 229 8.04 13.10 1.37
CA LYS A 229 8.87 14.21 0.95
C LYS A 229 10.10 13.69 0.21
N GLU A 230 10.37 14.28 -0.92
CA GLU A 230 11.53 14.01 -1.75
C GLU A 230 12.37 15.29 -1.84
N THR A 231 13.68 15.22 -1.64
CA THR A 231 14.60 16.36 -1.88
C THR A 231 14.99 16.49 -3.35
N ARG A 232 14.80 15.41 -4.09
CA ARG A 232 14.96 15.28 -5.54
C ARG A 232 14.08 14.14 -6.02
N PRO A 233 13.76 14.03 -7.33
CA PRO A 233 12.88 12.97 -7.83
C PRO A 233 13.45 11.57 -7.55
N VAL A 234 12.97 10.93 -6.50
CA VAL A 234 13.30 9.56 -6.08
C VAL A 234 12.01 8.84 -5.78
N GLN A 235 11.34 8.33 -6.81
CA GLN A 235 10.09 7.63 -6.59
C GLN A 235 10.32 6.32 -5.83
N GLN A 236 9.84 6.24 -4.58
CA GLN A 236 9.95 5.07 -3.71
C GLN A 236 8.58 4.45 -3.50
N ASN A 237 8.41 3.18 -3.90
CA ASN A 237 7.10 2.49 -3.91
C ASN A 237 7.05 1.26 -2.99
N LEU A 238 8.18 0.78 -2.43
CA LEU A 238 8.12 -0.30 -1.46
C LEU A 238 7.38 0.14 -0.20
N ARG A 239 6.59 -0.75 0.36
CA ARG A 239 5.81 -0.57 1.59
C ARG A 239 6.09 -1.74 2.54
N PHE A 240 5.28 -1.89 3.56
CA PHE A 240 5.43 -2.94 4.56
C PHE A 240 5.53 -4.33 3.93
N GLN A 241 6.52 -5.13 4.36
CA GLN A 241 6.71 -6.53 4.00
C GLN A 241 6.60 -6.86 2.50
N GLY A 242 7.30 -6.09 1.66
CA GLY A 242 7.36 -6.34 0.22
C GLY A 242 6.15 -5.87 -0.57
N GLN A 243 5.25 -5.15 0.05
CA GLN A 243 4.17 -4.46 -0.66
C GLN A 243 4.74 -3.37 -1.56
N TYR A 244 4.11 -3.16 -2.70
CA TYR A 244 4.46 -2.14 -3.68
C TYR A 244 3.28 -1.20 -3.91
N LEU A 245 3.46 0.10 -3.66
CA LEU A 245 2.45 1.13 -3.88
C LEU A 245 2.19 1.35 -5.36
N ASP A 246 0.95 1.18 -5.77
CA ASP A 246 0.43 1.68 -7.03
C ASP A 246 -0.13 3.09 -6.83
N ARG A 247 0.66 4.09 -7.19
CA ARG A 247 0.36 5.52 -6.90
C ARG A 247 -0.93 6.00 -7.56
N GLU A 248 -1.30 5.40 -8.69
CA GLU A 248 -2.52 5.69 -9.42
C GLU A 248 -3.79 5.35 -8.65
N THR A 249 -3.75 4.28 -7.87
CA THR A 249 -4.91 3.73 -7.13
C THR A 249 -4.82 3.95 -5.62
N GLY A 250 -3.60 4.09 -5.09
CA GLY A 250 -3.31 4.05 -3.65
C GLY A 250 -3.31 2.63 -3.07
N LEU A 251 -3.51 1.60 -3.88
CA LEU A 251 -3.42 0.21 -3.46
C LEU A 251 -1.96 -0.23 -3.33
N HIS A 252 -1.72 -1.19 -2.44
CA HIS A 252 -0.44 -1.86 -2.34
C HIS A 252 -0.52 -3.25 -2.97
N TYR A 253 0.22 -3.47 -4.06
CA TYR A 253 0.36 -4.79 -4.64
C TYR A 253 1.19 -5.67 -3.70
N ASN A 254 0.66 -6.81 -3.30
CA ASN A 254 1.29 -7.78 -2.41
C ASN A 254 1.25 -9.17 -3.05
N LEU A 255 2.20 -9.41 -3.96
CA LEU A 255 2.45 -10.63 -4.71
C LEU A 255 1.23 -11.12 -5.53
N TYR A 256 0.18 -11.65 -4.88
CA TYR A 256 -1.01 -12.19 -5.55
C TYR A 256 -2.27 -11.35 -5.33
N ARG A 257 -2.21 -10.42 -4.38
CA ARG A 257 -3.35 -9.60 -3.96
C ARG A 257 -3.01 -8.13 -3.93
N PHE A 258 -4.04 -7.32 -3.89
CA PHE A 258 -3.94 -5.89 -3.66
C PHE A 258 -4.52 -5.55 -2.28
N TYR A 259 -3.74 -4.86 -1.48
CA TYR A 259 -4.11 -4.38 -0.16
C TYR A 259 -4.58 -2.93 -0.26
N ASP A 260 -5.70 -2.63 0.38
CA ASP A 260 -6.22 -1.27 0.49
C ASP A 260 -5.93 -0.72 1.90
N PRO A 261 -4.97 0.22 2.02
CA PRO A 261 -4.61 0.78 3.32
C PRO A 261 -5.70 1.66 3.92
N ASP A 262 -6.70 2.11 3.14
CA ASP A 262 -7.82 2.89 3.66
C ASP A 262 -8.75 2.06 4.57
N ILE A 263 -8.83 0.76 4.33
CA ILE A 263 -9.67 -0.16 5.12
C ILE A 263 -8.88 -1.28 5.81
N GLY A 264 -7.54 -1.27 5.66
CA GLY A 264 -6.67 -2.28 6.26
C GLY A 264 -6.93 -3.71 5.76
N LYS A 265 -7.39 -3.88 4.50
CA LYS A 265 -7.80 -5.17 3.96
C LYS A 265 -7.33 -5.40 2.53
N PHE A 266 -7.23 -6.67 2.16
CA PHE A 266 -7.13 -7.07 0.76
C PHE A 266 -8.48 -6.89 0.05
N ILE A 267 -8.43 -6.51 -1.23
CA ILE A 267 -9.62 -6.25 -2.06
C ILE A 267 -10.13 -7.48 -2.81
N SER A 268 -9.49 -8.63 -2.59
CA SER A 268 -9.91 -9.97 -3.07
C SER A 268 -9.63 -11.01 -2.00
N GLY A 269 -10.24 -12.18 -2.11
CA GLY A 269 -9.90 -13.35 -1.29
C GLY A 269 -8.49 -13.87 -1.55
N ASP A 270 -8.05 -14.83 -0.75
CA ASP A 270 -6.82 -15.60 -1.02
C ASP A 270 -6.99 -16.42 -2.30
N PRO A 271 -5.96 -16.49 -3.16
CA PRO A 271 -5.97 -17.33 -4.34
C PRO A 271 -5.97 -18.82 -4.00
#